data_1f192dbe703e56e644043e1967a0173e
#
_entry.id   1f192dbe703e56e644043e1967a0173e
#
_cell.length_a   1.000
_cell.length_b   1.000
_cell.length_c   1.000
_cell.angle_alpha   90.00
_cell.angle_beta   90.00
_cell.angle_gamma   90.00
#
_symmetry.space_group_name_H-M   'P 1'
#
loop_
_entity.id
_entity.type
_entity.pdbx_description
1 polymer ?
#
loop_
_entity_poly.entity_id
_entity_poly.type
_entity_poly.pdbx_seq_one_letter_code
_entity_poly.pdbx_strand_id
1 'polypeptide(L)'
;LTIKGLFVPRFVWENLDIFFYSIIAAIISIVVIKNYARKLQENQGKQLPVFPISVGLLIILPLLTFLIGGVSLNFEVPVIQQLSTTSFRYEGGLGIPPELIALTLALSLYTATFIAECVRAGIQGISKGQKEAAASIGLTPNQVLKLVIMPQALRIIIPPTTNQYLNLTKNSSLAAAIAYPDLVLVFAGTALMQTGRAIEIVSITMLTYLSISLAISALMNWYNKKIAIKEK
;
A
#
# COMPACT_ATOMS: atom_id res chain seq x y z
N LEU A 1 -1.68 23.16 9.80
CA LEU A 1 -0.74 22.52 10.73
C LEU A 1 -0.81 23.24 12.07
N THR A 2 -1.09 22.51 13.15
CA THR A 2 -1.18 23.03 14.50
C THR A 2 -0.22 22.28 15.42
N ILE A 3 -0.02 22.79 16.65
CA ILE A 3 0.79 22.08 17.68
C ILE A 3 0.23 20.67 17.96
N LYS A 4 -1.07 20.45 17.74
CA LYS A 4 -1.75 19.15 17.93
C LYS A 4 -1.71 18.24 16.70
N GLY A 5 -1.11 18.66 15.59
CA GLY A 5 -0.99 17.88 14.36
C GLY A 5 -1.58 18.56 13.13
N LEU A 6 -1.65 17.78 12.06
CA LEU A 6 -2.30 18.15 10.81
C LEU A 6 -3.68 17.52 10.77
N PHE A 7 -4.71 18.36 10.67
CA PHE A 7 -6.09 17.92 10.49
C PHE A 7 -6.47 18.09 9.03
N VAL A 8 -6.84 17.00 8.38
CA VAL A 8 -7.28 17.00 6.99
C VAL A 8 -8.73 16.54 6.90
N PRO A 9 -9.50 17.08 5.95
CA PRO A 9 -10.83 16.56 5.68
C PRO A 9 -10.75 15.06 5.32
N ARG A 10 -11.74 14.30 5.76
CA ARG A 10 -11.84 12.88 5.39
C ARG A 10 -13.20 12.59 4.77
N PHE A 11 -13.21 11.61 3.88
CA PHE A 11 -14.45 11.01 3.43
C PHE A 11 -14.89 9.95 4.44
N VAL A 12 -16.11 10.08 4.93
CA VAL A 12 -16.73 9.11 5.83
C VAL A 12 -17.86 8.44 5.08
N TRP A 13 -17.78 7.12 5.00
CA TRP A 13 -18.84 6.31 4.45
C TRP A 13 -19.81 5.95 5.55
N GLU A 14 -21.04 6.37 5.44
CA GLU A 14 -22.10 5.90 6.33
C GLU A 14 -22.78 4.67 5.73
N ASN A 15 -23.13 3.72 6.59
CA ASN A 15 -23.79 2.46 6.24
C ASN A 15 -23.02 1.61 5.22
N LEU A 16 -21.70 1.55 5.34
CA LEU A 16 -20.84 0.74 4.46
C LEU A 16 -21.24 -0.74 4.46
N ASP A 17 -21.81 -1.22 5.56
CA ASP A 17 -22.33 -2.58 5.73
C ASP A 17 -23.41 -2.92 4.69
N ILE A 18 -24.29 -1.97 4.36
CA ILE A 18 -25.33 -2.14 3.32
C ILE A 18 -24.69 -2.39 1.96
N PHE A 19 -23.58 -1.69 1.67
CA PHE A 19 -22.82 -1.91 0.46
C PHE A 19 -22.22 -3.32 0.40
N PHE A 20 -21.60 -3.79 1.48
CA PHE A 20 -21.09 -5.16 1.56
C PHE A 20 -22.18 -6.20 1.47
N TYR A 21 -23.34 -6.01 2.13
CA TYR A 21 -24.48 -6.90 2.01
C TYR A 21 -25.01 -6.95 0.58
N SER A 22 -25.01 -5.84 -0.15
CA SER A 22 -25.43 -5.82 -1.55
C SER A 22 -24.51 -6.63 -2.46
N ILE A 23 -23.19 -6.58 -2.22
CA ILE A 23 -22.21 -7.41 -2.93
C ILE A 23 -22.43 -8.90 -2.64
N ILE A 24 -22.64 -9.25 -1.37
CA ILE A 24 -22.92 -10.63 -0.98
C ILE A 24 -24.23 -11.12 -1.65
N ALA A 25 -25.27 -10.29 -1.64
CA ALA A 25 -26.53 -10.60 -2.31
C ALA A 25 -26.35 -10.78 -3.83
N ALA A 26 -25.52 -9.94 -4.46
CA ALA A 26 -25.17 -10.09 -5.87
C ALA A 26 -24.47 -11.42 -6.15
N ILE A 27 -23.50 -11.81 -5.34
CA ILE A 27 -22.78 -13.09 -5.48
C ILE A 27 -23.74 -14.28 -5.32
N ILE A 28 -24.60 -14.25 -4.30
CA ILE A 28 -25.61 -15.30 -4.07
C ILE A 28 -26.54 -15.40 -5.29
N SER A 29 -27.03 -14.26 -5.78
CA SER A 29 -27.91 -14.21 -6.96
C SER A 29 -27.23 -14.77 -8.22
N ILE A 30 -25.96 -14.50 -8.40
CA ILE A 30 -25.16 -15.05 -9.52
C ILE A 30 -25.06 -16.57 -9.42
N VAL A 31 -24.81 -17.11 -8.23
CA VAL A 31 -24.74 -18.57 -8.01
C VAL A 31 -26.09 -19.22 -8.32
N VAL A 32 -27.19 -18.63 -7.86
CA VAL A 32 -28.56 -19.12 -8.13
C VAL A 32 -28.86 -19.09 -9.62
N ILE A 33 -28.57 -17.99 -10.31
CA ILE A 33 -28.79 -17.85 -11.76
C ILE A 33 -27.93 -18.84 -12.54
N LYS A 34 -26.69 -19.05 -12.16
CA LYS A 34 -25.81 -20.03 -12.80
C LYS A 34 -26.34 -21.46 -12.67
N ASN A 35 -26.84 -21.83 -11.50
CA ASN A 35 -27.43 -23.13 -11.26
C ASN A 35 -28.76 -23.30 -12.01
N TYR A 36 -29.57 -22.24 -12.08
CA TYR A 36 -30.82 -22.23 -12.85
C TYR A 36 -30.55 -22.35 -14.37
N ALA A 37 -29.60 -21.58 -14.89
CA ALA A 37 -29.20 -21.62 -16.28
C ALA A 37 -28.67 -22.99 -16.69
N ARG A 38 -27.91 -23.66 -15.80
CA ARG A 38 -27.45 -25.04 -16.02
C ARG A 38 -28.62 -26.04 -16.12
N LYS A 39 -29.59 -25.97 -15.21
CA LYS A 39 -30.80 -26.80 -15.26
C LYS A 39 -31.66 -26.53 -16.50
N LEU A 40 -31.74 -25.27 -16.92
CA LEU A 40 -32.50 -24.89 -18.11
C LEU A 40 -31.84 -25.42 -19.39
N GLN A 41 -30.51 -25.41 -19.43
CA GLN A 41 -29.71 -25.96 -20.53
C GLN A 41 -29.89 -27.51 -20.61
N GLU A 42 -29.85 -28.18 -19.45
CA GLU A 42 -30.02 -29.64 -19.37
C GLU A 42 -31.45 -30.06 -19.78
N ASN A 43 -32.50 -29.30 -19.41
CA ASN A 43 -33.87 -29.67 -19.63
C ASN A 43 -34.48 -29.19 -20.96
N GLN A 44 -34.05 -28.02 -21.46
CA GLN A 44 -34.67 -27.37 -22.63
C GLN A 44 -33.68 -27.00 -23.74
N GLY A 45 -32.37 -27.25 -23.56
CA GLY A 45 -31.35 -26.89 -24.54
C GLY A 45 -31.13 -25.37 -24.71
N LYS A 46 -31.80 -24.53 -23.92
CA LYS A 46 -31.67 -23.05 -24.01
C LYS A 46 -30.43 -22.56 -23.26
N GLN A 47 -29.59 -21.78 -23.92
CA GLN A 47 -28.43 -21.14 -23.32
C GLN A 47 -28.81 -19.72 -22.90
N LEU A 48 -28.73 -19.44 -21.57
CA LEU A 48 -28.84 -18.09 -21.03
C LEU A 48 -27.46 -17.40 -21.05
N PRO A 49 -27.37 -16.13 -21.40
CA PRO A 49 -26.12 -15.37 -21.37
C PRO A 49 -25.73 -15.02 -19.91
N VAL A 50 -25.25 -16.01 -19.17
CA VAL A 50 -24.94 -15.90 -17.73
C VAL A 50 -23.88 -14.85 -17.45
N PHE A 51 -22.90 -14.69 -18.36
CA PHE A 51 -21.80 -13.74 -18.17
C PHE A 51 -22.27 -12.26 -18.08
N PRO A 52 -23.01 -11.71 -19.08
CA PRO A 52 -23.46 -10.32 -18.98
C PRO A 52 -24.45 -10.10 -17.84
N ILE A 53 -25.30 -11.08 -17.51
CA ILE A 53 -26.22 -11.00 -16.37
C ILE A 53 -25.44 -10.93 -15.06
N SER A 54 -24.39 -11.73 -14.89
CA SER A 54 -23.55 -11.74 -13.69
C SER A 54 -22.82 -10.41 -13.51
N VAL A 55 -22.24 -9.86 -14.59
CA VAL A 55 -21.59 -8.56 -14.56
C VAL A 55 -22.58 -7.44 -14.25
N GLY A 56 -23.76 -7.50 -14.87
CA GLY A 56 -24.84 -6.54 -14.59
C GLY A 56 -25.26 -6.55 -13.12
N LEU A 57 -25.49 -7.70 -12.52
CA LEU A 57 -25.86 -7.83 -11.10
C LEU A 57 -24.77 -7.32 -10.16
N LEU A 58 -23.51 -7.61 -10.46
CA LEU A 58 -22.36 -7.15 -9.66
C LEU A 58 -22.19 -5.62 -9.67
N ILE A 59 -22.69 -4.95 -10.70
CA ILE A 59 -22.62 -3.49 -10.83
C ILE A 59 -23.92 -2.85 -10.35
N ILE A 60 -25.08 -3.37 -10.78
CA ILE A 60 -26.36 -2.72 -10.56
C ILE A 60 -26.78 -2.81 -9.07
N LEU A 61 -26.58 -3.94 -8.38
CA LEU A 61 -26.99 -4.04 -6.98
C LEU A 61 -26.24 -3.07 -6.06
N PRO A 62 -24.90 -2.98 -6.07
CA PRO A 62 -24.18 -1.97 -5.28
C PRO A 62 -24.48 -0.55 -5.72
N LEU A 63 -24.69 -0.30 -7.03
CA LEU A 63 -25.06 1.02 -7.53
C LEU A 63 -26.45 1.45 -7.04
N LEU A 64 -27.41 0.53 -6.99
CA LEU A 64 -28.74 0.79 -6.45
C LEU A 64 -28.71 1.18 -4.97
N THR A 65 -27.89 0.53 -4.14
CA THR A 65 -27.74 0.90 -2.73
C THR A 65 -27.20 2.31 -2.56
N PHE A 66 -26.33 2.74 -3.47
CA PHE A 66 -25.80 4.10 -3.50
C PHE A 66 -26.87 5.12 -3.95
N LEU A 67 -27.65 4.80 -5.00
CA LEU A 67 -28.70 5.67 -5.55
C LEU A 67 -29.92 5.83 -4.63
N ILE A 68 -30.28 4.79 -3.87
CA ILE A 68 -31.42 4.81 -2.94
C ILE A 68 -31.06 5.51 -1.62
N GLY A 69 -29.79 5.98 -1.48
CA GLY A 69 -29.35 6.70 -0.28
C GLY A 69 -29.04 5.78 0.90
N GLY A 70 -28.93 4.47 0.66
CA GLY A 70 -28.52 3.50 1.67
C GLY A 70 -27.07 3.66 2.11
N VAL A 71 -26.22 4.19 1.21
CA VAL A 71 -24.81 4.52 1.47
C VAL A 71 -24.59 5.97 1.13
N SER A 72 -24.13 6.77 2.07
CA SER A 72 -23.79 8.17 1.83
C SER A 72 -22.29 8.40 2.01
N LEU A 73 -21.74 9.27 1.14
CA LEU A 73 -20.37 9.74 1.23
C LEU A 73 -20.41 11.16 1.83
N ASN A 74 -20.10 11.26 3.11
CA ASN A 74 -20.03 12.55 3.79
C ASN A 74 -18.60 13.08 3.80
N PHE A 75 -18.46 14.36 3.47
CA PHE A 75 -17.19 15.06 3.54
C PHE A 75 -17.09 15.76 4.88
N GLU A 76 -16.37 15.15 5.81
CA GLU A 76 -16.18 15.66 7.16
C GLU A 76 -14.99 16.62 7.20
N VAL A 77 -15.28 17.89 7.44
CA VAL A 77 -14.27 18.93 7.57
C VAL A 77 -13.94 19.11 9.06
N PRO A 78 -12.66 19.20 9.44
CA PRO A 78 -12.29 19.44 10.82
C PRO A 78 -12.77 20.83 11.27
N VAL A 79 -13.61 20.85 12.31
CA VAL A 79 -14.17 22.08 12.90
C VAL A 79 -13.53 22.31 14.27
N ILE A 80 -13.21 23.56 14.57
CA ILE A 80 -12.67 23.94 15.87
C ILE A 80 -13.84 24.11 16.84
N GLN A 81 -13.92 23.25 17.84
CA GLN A 81 -14.80 23.44 18.98
C GLN A 81 -14.06 24.06 20.14
N GLN A 82 -14.60 25.15 20.65
CA GLN A 82 -14.10 25.80 21.85
C GLN A 82 -14.74 25.18 23.09
N LEU A 83 -13.96 24.35 23.81
CA LEU A 83 -14.44 23.70 25.03
C LEU A 83 -14.43 24.64 26.25
N SER A 84 -13.52 25.60 26.26
CA SER A 84 -13.34 26.58 27.33
C SER A 84 -12.63 27.80 26.76
N THR A 85 -12.57 28.91 27.53
CA THR A 85 -11.86 30.14 27.14
C THR A 85 -10.39 29.91 26.73
N THR A 86 -9.79 28.79 27.15
CA THR A 86 -8.38 28.46 26.90
C THR A 86 -8.14 27.13 26.22
N SER A 87 -9.18 26.31 25.99
CA SER A 87 -9.03 24.98 25.37
C SER A 87 -9.85 24.83 24.10
N PHE A 88 -9.17 24.47 23.02
CA PHE A 88 -9.75 24.16 21.71
C PHE A 88 -9.60 22.69 21.41
N ARG A 89 -10.66 22.08 20.87
CA ARG A 89 -10.64 20.70 20.34
C ARG A 89 -11.03 20.76 18.87
N TYR A 90 -10.34 19.95 18.06
CA TYR A 90 -10.75 19.72 16.69
C TYR A 90 -11.70 18.52 16.68
N GLU A 91 -12.89 18.70 16.13
CA GLU A 91 -13.84 17.62 15.88
C GLU A 91 -13.98 17.41 14.38
N GLY A 92 -14.08 16.14 13.96
CA GLY A 92 -14.15 15.77 12.57
C GLY A 92 -12.81 15.71 11.85
N GLY A 93 -12.84 15.16 10.65
CA GLY A 93 -11.65 14.96 9.83
C GLY A 93 -10.69 13.87 10.34
N LEU A 94 -9.55 13.73 9.67
CA LEU A 94 -8.46 12.86 10.06
C LEU A 94 -7.37 13.68 10.75
N GLY A 95 -7.15 13.42 12.04
CA GLY A 95 -6.04 14.01 12.80
C GLY A 95 -4.75 13.19 12.59
N ILE A 96 -3.73 13.80 12.02
CA ILE A 96 -2.41 13.19 11.84
C ILE A 96 -1.49 13.80 12.92
N PRO A 97 -0.97 13.00 13.86
CA PRO A 97 -0.11 13.51 14.91
C PRO A 97 1.21 14.05 14.32
N PRO A 98 1.79 15.11 14.91
CA PRO A 98 2.99 15.75 14.38
C PRO A 98 4.20 14.81 14.40
N GLU A 99 4.25 13.86 15.33
CA GLU A 99 5.28 12.83 15.43
C GLU A 99 5.31 11.95 14.17
N LEU A 100 4.13 11.56 13.64
CA LEU A 100 4.04 10.76 12.41
C LEU A 100 4.55 11.54 11.20
N ILE A 101 4.22 12.83 11.12
CA ILE A 101 4.68 13.69 10.02
C ILE A 101 6.21 13.83 10.08
N ALA A 102 6.75 14.14 11.27
CA ALA A 102 8.17 14.29 11.48
C ALA A 102 8.93 13.01 11.14
N LEU A 103 8.45 11.86 11.65
CA LEU A 103 9.05 10.55 11.37
C LEU A 103 9.02 10.22 9.88
N THR A 104 7.88 10.41 9.23
CA THR A 104 7.71 10.10 7.80
C THR A 104 8.63 10.94 6.95
N LEU A 105 8.73 12.25 7.22
CA LEU A 105 9.64 13.13 6.50
C LEU A 105 11.11 12.77 6.77
N ALA A 106 11.49 12.54 8.02
CA ALA A 106 12.86 12.20 8.39
C ALA A 106 13.30 10.88 7.74
N LEU A 107 12.51 9.81 7.88
CA LEU A 107 12.83 8.50 7.29
C LEU A 107 12.80 8.53 5.76
N SER A 108 11.85 9.26 5.17
CA SER A 108 11.75 9.39 3.71
C SER A 108 12.98 10.10 3.14
N LEU A 109 13.35 11.25 3.68
CA LEU A 109 14.51 12.01 3.23
C LEU A 109 15.81 11.24 3.45
N TYR A 110 15.99 10.65 4.64
CA TYR A 110 17.13 9.80 4.95
C TYR A 110 17.26 8.64 3.97
N THR A 111 16.22 7.88 3.76
CA THR A 111 16.26 6.70 2.88
C THR A 111 16.41 7.11 1.41
N ALA A 112 15.80 8.23 1.00
CA ALA A 112 15.89 8.74 -0.36
C ALA A 112 17.33 9.05 -0.77
N THR A 113 18.19 9.55 0.15
CA THR A 113 19.60 9.82 -0.15
C THR A 113 20.36 8.54 -0.50
N PHE A 114 20.13 7.46 0.24
CA PHE A 114 20.78 6.17 -0.04
C PHE A 114 20.23 5.52 -1.33
N ILE A 115 18.93 5.60 -1.57
CA ILE A 115 18.33 5.10 -2.82
C ILE A 115 18.87 5.89 -4.01
N ALA A 116 18.97 7.21 -3.90
CA ALA A 116 19.54 8.06 -4.96
C ALA A 116 21.01 7.67 -5.27
N GLU A 117 21.79 7.35 -4.25
CA GLU A 117 23.16 6.88 -4.43
C GLU A 117 23.22 5.50 -5.10
N CYS A 118 22.32 4.58 -4.73
CA CYS A 118 22.21 3.28 -5.42
C CYS A 118 21.86 3.46 -6.91
N VAL A 119 20.93 4.38 -7.21
CA VAL A 119 20.55 4.69 -8.60
C VAL A 119 21.72 5.30 -9.36
N ARG A 120 22.41 6.28 -8.76
CA ARG A 120 23.59 6.91 -9.35
C ARG A 120 24.68 5.89 -9.65
N ALA A 121 25.01 5.05 -8.67
CA ALA A 121 26.03 4.01 -8.83
C ALA A 121 25.64 2.99 -9.91
N GLY A 122 24.37 2.59 -9.97
CA GLY A 122 23.88 1.67 -10.99
C GLY A 122 23.98 2.23 -12.41
N ILE A 123 23.66 3.52 -12.60
CA ILE A 123 23.77 4.17 -13.92
C ILE A 123 25.25 4.39 -14.30
N GLN A 124 26.09 4.77 -13.35
CA GLN A 124 27.51 4.98 -13.58
C GLN A 124 28.28 3.67 -13.78
N GLY A 125 27.80 2.58 -13.20
CA GLY A 125 28.38 1.24 -13.37
C GLY A 125 28.27 0.67 -14.78
N ILE A 126 27.47 1.27 -15.67
CA ILE A 126 27.39 0.86 -17.08
C ILE A 126 28.59 1.41 -17.84
N SER A 127 29.32 0.50 -18.53
CA SER A 127 30.52 0.85 -19.28
C SER A 127 30.27 1.91 -20.34
N LYS A 128 31.23 2.81 -20.53
CA LYS A 128 31.16 3.85 -21.56
C LYS A 128 31.01 3.25 -22.97
N GLY A 129 31.67 2.12 -23.26
CA GLY A 129 31.58 1.43 -24.55
C GLY A 129 30.15 1.02 -24.94
N GLN A 130 29.29 0.67 -23.97
CA GLN A 130 27.88 0.39 -24.23
C GLN A 130 27.12 1.65 -24.70
N LYS A 131 27.43 2.80 -24.14
CA LYS A 131 26.85 4.09 -24.53
C LYS A 131 27.33 4.52 -25.92
N GLU A 132 28.63 4.38 -26.18
CA GLU A 132 29.25 4.73 -27.45
C GLU A 132 28.77 3.80 -28.60
N ALA A 133 28.71 2.49 -28.35
CA ALA A 133 28.17 1.53 -29.31
C ALA A 133 26.70 1.83 -29.65
N ALA A 134 25.89 2.16 -28.66
CA ALA A 134 24.49 2.52 -28.88
C ALA A 134 24.35 3.84 -29.69
N ALA A 135 25.24 4.81 -29.45
CA ALA A 135 25.28 6.07 -30.22
C ALA A 135 25.73 5.83 -31.67
N SER A 136 26.69 4.92 -31.88
CA SER A 136 27.22 4.60 -33.22
C SER A 136 26.16 3.97 -34.16
N ILE A 137 25.16 3.30 -33.62
CA ILE A 137 24.00 2.77 -34.39
C ILE A 137 22.85 3.78 -34.54
N GLY A 138 23.09 5.06 -34.18
CA GLY A 138 22.16 6.17 -34.38
C GLY A 138 21.05 6.32 -33.33
N LEU A 139 21.18 5.68 -32.17
CA LEU A 139 20.20 5.87 -31.09
C LEU A 139 20.33 7.26 -30.47
N THR A 140 19.18 7.93 -30.28
CA THR A 140 19.12 9.19 -29.55
C THR A 140 19.45 8.99 -28.06
N PRO A 141 19.92 10.02 -27.33
CA PRO A 141 20.25 9.89 -25.90
C PRO A 141 19.13 9.29 -25.03
N ASN A 142 17.88 9.64 -25.33
CA ASN A 142 16.72 9.05 -24.62
C ASN A 142 16.52 7.56 -24.96
N GLN A 143 16.77 7.15 -26.18
CA GLN A 143 16.72 5.75 -26.58
C GLN A 143 17.89 4.95 -25.96
N VAL A 144 19.08 5.50 -25.94
CA VAL A 144 20.25 4.92 -25.25
C VAL A 144 19.92 4.70 -23.76
N LEU A 145 19.34 5.70 -23.10
CA LEU A 145 18.95 5.59 -21.70
C LEU A 145 17.91 4.46 -21.48
N LYS A 146 16.83 4.46 -22.28
CA LYS A 146 15.70 3.52 -22.07
C LYS A 146 15.99 2.09 -22.52
N LEU A 147 16.70 1.94 -23.64
CA LEU A 147 16.88 0.60 -24.27
C LEU A 147 18.17 -0.10 -23.84
N VAL A 148 19.21 0.66 -23.49
CA VAL A 148 20.52 0.10 -23.18
C VAL A 148 20.87 0.26 -21.71
N ILE A 149 20.82 1.50 -21.18
CA ILE A 149 21.32 1.79 -19.84
C ILE A 149 20.34 1.29 -18.78
N MET A 150 19.06 1.64 -18.86
CA MET A 150 18.08 1.31 -17.81
C MET A 150 17.91 -0.18 -17.54
N PRO A 151 17.81 -1.07 -18.55
CA PRO A 151 17.69 -2.50 -18.30
C PRO A 151 18.90 -3.11 -17.58
N GLN A 152 20.09 -2.59 -17.86
CA GLN A 152 21.33 -3.02 -17.21
C GLN A 152 21.49 -2.38 -15.83
N ALA A 153 21.24 -1.07 -15.70
CA ALA A 153 21.33 -0.35 -14.45
C ALA A 153 20.38 -0.89 -13.38
N LEU A 154 19.14 -1.24 -13.73
CA LEU A 154 18.15 -1.79 -12.80
C LEU A 154 18.65 -3.06 -12.09
N ARG A 155 19.44 -3.90 -12.77
CA ARG A 155 20.04 -5.09 -12.14
C ARG A 155 21.06 -4.74 -11.07
N ILE A 156 21.77 -3.64 -11.24
CA ILE A 156 22.75 -3.15 -10.26
C ILE A 156 22.04 -2.42 -9.13
N ILE A 157 20.95 -1.70 -9.44
CA ILE A 157 20.21 -0.86 -8.49
C ILE A 157 19.34 -1.69 -7.54
N ILE A 158 18.64 -2.72 -8.03
CA ILE A 158 17.60 -3.42 -7.25
C ILE A 158 18.16 -4.13 -6.01
N PRO A 159 19.28 -4.90 -6.06
CA PRO A 159 19.79 -5.57 -4.87
C PRO A 159 20.10 -4.63 -3.71
N PRO A 160 20.89 -3.54 -3.88
CA PRO A 160 21.17 -2.61 -2.77
C PRO A 160 19.93 -1.83 -2.34
N THR A 161 19.00 -1.51 -3.25
CA THR A 161 17.72 -0.85 -2.90
C THR A 161 16.86 -1.77 -2.02
N THR A 162 16.88 -3.08 -2.22
CA THR A 162 16.22 -4.05 -1.33
C THR A 162 16.69 -3.90 0.11
N ASN A 163 17.99 -3.75 0.32
CA ASN A 163 18.55 -3.56 1.65
C ASN A 163 18.07 -2.23 2.27
N GLN A 164 17.88 -1.18 1.47
CA GLN A 164 17.34 0.09 1.97
C GLN A 164 15.88 -0.05 2.46
N TYR A 165 15.03 -0.81 1.76
CA TYR A 165 13.68 -1.09 2.24
C TYR A 165 13.66 -1.93 3.51
N LEU A 166 14.53 -2.93 3.63
CA LEU A 166 14.68 -3.72 4.86
C LEU A 166 15.16 -2.85 6.03
N ASN A 167 16.11 -1.94 5.79
CA ASN A 167 16.58 -0.98 6.78
C ASN A 167 15.49 0.00 7.17
N LEU A 168 14.71 0.52 6.21
CA LEU A 168 13.58 1.41 6.48
C LEU A 168 12.56 0.76 7.41
N THR A 169 12.24 -0.52 7.16
CA THR A 169 11.32 -1.29 8.02
C THR A 169 11.84 -1.39 9.45
N LYS A 170 13.12 -1.63 9.66
CA LYS A 170 13.74 -1.67 11.00
C LYS A 170 13.77 -0.28 11.63
N ASN A 171 14.15 0.73 10.86
CA ASN A 171 14.25 2.11 11.32
C ASN A 171 12.89 2.72 11.69
N SER A 172 11.76 2.15 11.20
CA SER A 172 10.42 2.58 11.61
C SER A 172 10.22 2.42 13.13
N SER A 173 10.93 1.51 13.79
CA SER A 173 10.93 1.34 15.25
C SER A 173 11.48 2.54 16.02
N LEU A 174 12.21 3.44 15.35
CA LEU A 174 12.65 4.72 15.96
C LEU A 174 11.47 5.63 16.33
N ALA A 175 10.27 5.35 15.82
CA ALA A 175 9.04 5.99 16.23
C ALA A 175 8.82 5.95 17.74
N ALA A 176 9.23 4.85 18.39
CA ALA A 176 9.17 4.71 19.86
C ALA A 176 9.94 5.81 20.59
N ALA A 177 11.08 6.29 20.04
CA ALA A 177 11.89 7.34 20.63
C ALA A 177 11.21 8.72 20.67
N ILE A 178 10.26 8.96 19.76
CA ILE A 178 9.46 10.19 19.71
C ILE A 178 8.04 9.99 20.29
N ALA A 179 7.85 8.92 21.07
CA ALA A 179 6.58 8.55 21.70
C ALA A 179 5.41 8.32 20.70
N TYR A 180 5.70 8.06 19.43
CA TYR A 180 4.67 7.63 18.48
C TYR A 180 4.37 6.14 18.69
N PRO A 181 3.08 5.74 18.86
CA PRO A 181 2.70 4.37 19.17
C PRO A 181 2.89 3.44 17.96
N ASP A 182 4.13 3.04 17.74
CA ASP A 182 4.50 1.98 16.81
C ASP A 182 4.43 0.58 17.45
N LEU A 183 4.77 -0.43 16.68
CA LEU A 183 4.78 -1.80 17.16
C LEU A 183 5.67 -2.00 18.40
N VAL A 184 6.85 -1.37 18.43
CA VAL A 184 7.80 -1.49 19.56
C VAL A 184 7.26 -0.80 20.79
N LEU A 185 6.77 0.43 20.67
CA LEU A 185 6.23 1.16 21.82
C LEU A 185 4.98 0.49 22.39
N VAL A 186 4.09 -0.02 21.53
CA VAL A 186 2.88 -0.70 21.97
C VAL A 186 3.20 -2.04 22.66
N PHE A 187 4.03 -2.87 22.05
CA PHE A 187 4.36 -4.19 22.61
C PHE A 187 5.42 -4.11 23.69
N ALA A 188 6.62 -3.61 23.40
CA ALA A 188 7.71 -3.59 24.36
C ALA A 188 7.57 -2.47 25.40
N GLY A 189 6.91 -1.36 25.08
CA GLY A 189 6.61 -0.30 26.03
C GLY A 189 5.37 -0.60 26.88
N THR A 190 4.21 -0.71 26.25
CA THR A 190 2.93 -0.78 26.98
C THR A 190 2.58 -2.20 27.42
N ALA A 191 2.53 -3.16 26.50
CA ALA A 191 2.10 -4.52 26.80
C ALA A 191 3.06 -5.24 27.76
N LEU A 192 4.37 -5.02 27.59
CA LEU A 192 5.37 -5.59 28.50
C LEU A 192 5.22 -5.06 29.91
N MET A 193 5.02 -3.74 30.07
CA MET A 193 4.85 -3.11 31.38
C MET A 193 3.57 -3.58 32.08
N GLN A 194 2.49 -3.84 31.34
CA GLN A 194 1.21 -4.29 31.90
C GLN A 194 1.18 -5.78 32.24
N THR A 195 1.86 -6.62 31.48
CA THR A 195 1.75 -8.08 31.62
C THR A 195 2.95 -8.72 32.30
N GLY A 196 4.12 -8.09 32.27
CA GLY A 196 5.39 -8.64 32.76
C GLY A 196 5.93 -9.82 31.94
N ARG A 197 5.29 -10.21 30.83
CA ARG A 197 5.66 -11.37 30.00
C ARG A 197 6.67 -11.00 28.93
N ALA A 198 7.92 -10.80 29.33
CA ALA A 198 8.97 -10.30 28.45
C ALA A 198 9.26 -11.22 27.26
N ILE A 199 9.35 -12.53 27.49
CA ILE A 199 9.74 -13.49 26.43
C ILE A 199 8.70 -13.54 25.33
N GLU A 200 7.42 -13.64 25.69
CA GLU A 200 6.31 -13.72 24.72
C GLU A 200 6.20 -12.44 23.90
N ILE A 201 6.26 -11.29 24.56
CA ILE A 201 6.08 -9.99 23.89
C ILE A 201 7.25 -9.69 22.96
N VAL A 202 8.47 -9.89 23.40
CA VAL A 202 9.67 -9.70 22.56
C VAL A 202 9.64 -10.67 21.37
N SER A 203 9.25 -11.94 21.60
CA SER A 203 9.14 -12.93 20.53
C SER A 203 8.09 -12.52 19.49
N ILE A 204 6.92 -12.05 19.90
CA ILE A 204 5.87 -11.58 18.99
C ILE A 204 6.36 -10.38 18.18
N THR A 205 7.01 -9.41 18.83
CA THR A 205 7.56 -8.23 18.16
C THR A 205 8.61 -8.62 17.11
N MET A 206 9.55 -9.51 17.50
CA MET A 206 10.59 -9.99 16.57
C MET A 206 10.01 -10.78 15.40
N LEU A 207 9.05 -11.67 15.66
CA LEU A 207 8.38 -12.45 14.62
C LEU A 207 7.61 -11.56 13.65
N THR A 208 6.98 -10.50 14.13
CA THR A 208 6.28 -9.54 13.26
C THR A 208 7.26 -8.83 12.34
N TYR A 209 8.36 -8.27 12.86
CA TYR A 209 9.39 -7.64 12.02
C TYR A 209 10.05 -8.63 11.06
N LEU A 210 10.29 -9.87 11.49
CA LEU A 210 10.82 -10.93 10.64
C LEU A 210 9.85 -11.24 9.49
N SER A 211 8.55 -11.38 9.78
CA SER A 211 7.53 -11.66 8.77
C SER A 211 7.45 -10.56 7.72
N ILE A 212 7.45 -9.30 8.13
CA ILE A 212 7.47 -8.15 7.22
C ILE A 212 8.74 -8.15 6.38
N SER A 213 9.90 -8.37 7.00
CA SER A 213 11.18 -8.42 6.31
C SER A 213 11.26 -9.55 5.28
N LEU A 214 10.73 -10.73 5.62
CA LEU A 214 10.65 -11.86 4.69
C LEU A 214 9.70 -11.56 3.52
N ALA A 215 8.56 -10.92 3.78
CA ALA A 215 7.63 -10.51 2.73
C ALA A 215 8.27 -9.51 1.76
N ILE A 216 8.95 -8.48 2.27
CA ILE A 216 9.70 -7.50 1.45
C ILE A 216 10.77 -8.22 0.62
N SER A 217 11.56 -9.09 1.26
CA SER A 217 12.62 -9.85 0.59
C SER A 217 12.07 -10.75 -0.51
N ALA A 218 10.96 -11.44 -0.26
CA ALA A 218 10.30 -12.30 -1.25
C ALA A 218 9.79 -11.49 -2.46
N LEU A 219 9.13 -10.35 -2.21
CA LEU A 219 8.64 -9.45 -3.26
C LEU A 219 9.78 -8.90 -4.12
N MET A 220 10.86 -8.44 -3.48
CA MET A 220 12.01 -7.88 -4.18
C MET A 220 12.79 -8.96 -4.96
N ASN A 221 12.90 -10.16 -4.41
CA ASN A 221 13.50 -11.31 -5.11
C ASN A 221 12.67 -11.74 -6.34
N TRP A 222 11.34 -11.76 -6.20
CA TRP A 222 10.45 -12.03 -7.31
C TRP A 222 10.61 -10.97 -8.42
N TYR A 223 10.65 -9.70 -8.04
CA TYR A 223 10.84 -8.59 -8.96
C TYR A 223 12.21 -8.64 -9.65
N ASN A 224 13.26 -8.95 -8.90
CA ASN A 224 14.62 -9.11 -9.43
C ASN A 224 14.71 -10.25 -10.45
N LYS A 225 14.08 -11.40 -10.17
CA LYS A 225 14.00 -12.52 -11.13
C LYS A 225 13.26 -12.15 -12.42
N LYS A 226 12.25 -11.27 -12.34
CA LYS A 226 11.50 -10.82 -13.52
C LYS A 226 12.32 -9.89 -14.43
N ILE A 227 13.23 -9.11 -13.85
CA ILE A 227 14.10 -8.16 -14.58
C ILE A 227 15.40 -8.84 -15.04
N ALA A 228 15.80 -9.95 -14.42
CA ALA A 228 16.94 -10.73 -14.88
C ALA A 228 16.69 -11.19 -16.34
N ILE A 229 17.52 -10.70 -17.28
CA ILE A 229 17.48 -11.18 -18.67
C ILE A 229 17.94 -12.64 -18.61
N LYS A 230 17.18 -13.54 -19.19
CA LYS A 230 17.65 -14.91 -19.43
C LYS A 230 18.78 -14.81 -20.47
N GLU A 231 20.00 -14.99 -20.05
CA GLU A 231 21.08 -15.31 -20.99
C GLU A 231 20.69 -16.65 -21.63
N LYS A 232 20.49 -16.62 -22.96
CA LYS A 232 20.38 -17.85 -23.77
C LYS A 232 21.76 -18.30 -24.15
#